data_22a4d28161be0e4bcd859823ae4f72fc
#
_entry.id   22a4d28161be0e4bcd859823ae4f72fc
#
_cell.length_a   1.000
_cell.length_b   1.000
_cell.length_c   1.000
_cell.angle_alpha   90.00
_cell.angle_beta   90.00
_cell.angle_gamma   90.00
#
_symmetry.space_group_name_H-M   'P 1'
#
loop_
_entity.id
_entity.type
_entity.pdbx_description
1 polymer ?
#
loop_
_entity_poly.entity_id
_entity_poly.type
_entity_poly.pdbx_seq_one_letter_code
_entity_poly.pdbx_strand_id
1 'polypeptide(L)'
;MPFPVSHVTSQSVAPGVAHYVVRSPQGPWTINVLSVDLDRCNVAEAVKGSDSAAGRYRTTALLAQLATHEKVVGGVNGDFFVLKDGAPTNLLVVNGRMLTPPNGKPVLAFDSAGVPHILAFTLSDGRLEPFHPMEAVGGRPIIVSDSAIDGAVDTEGNPGFRERNPRTAAGIARGGRRLYLVTVDGREYQNAGMTLRELGAFMLALGSRDAINLDGGGSTTMVYADPDSAGRLRIANHPSDKGGERTVGDALAIVHACGRTSQH
;
A
#
# COMPACT_ATOMS: atom_id res chain seq x y z
N MET A 1 23.14 -8.10 -6.36
CA MET A 1 23.69 -6.78 -6.72
C MET A 1 22.87 -5.72 -6.01
N PRO A 2 23.44 -4.64 -5.50
CA PRO A 2 22.66 -3.56 -4.90
C PRO A 2 21.73 -2.96 -5.96
N PHE A 3 20.52 -2.56 -5.55
CA PHE A 3 19.56 -1.91 -6.44
C PHE A 3 20.15 -0.58 -6.93
N PRO A 4 20.13 -0.29 -8.24
CA PRO A 4 20.78 0.87 -8.80
C PRO A 4 20.01 2.16 -8.45
N VAL A 5 20.58 2.98 -7.59
CA VAL A 5 20.02 4.28 -7.18
C VAL A 5 20.96 5.39 -7.58
N SER A 6 20.44 6.45 -8.22
CA SER A 6 21.24 7.63 -8.59
C SER A 6 20.98 8.82 -7.69
N HIS A 7 19.79 8.98 -7.20
CA HIS A 7 19.40 10.12 -6.39
C HIS A 7 18.28 9.76 -5.41
N VAL A 8 18.43 10.18 -4.16
CA VAL A 8 17.44 10.03 -3.10
C VAL A 8 17.22 11.36 -2.43
N THR A 9 15.98 11.81 -2.37
CA THR A 9 15.57 12.92 -1.50
C THR A 9 14.66 12.38 -0.41
N SER A 10 14.67 13.02 0.76
CA SER A 10 13.82 12.61 1.87
C SER A 10 13.25 13.82 2.60
N GLN A 11 12.04 13.64 3.13
CA GLN A 11 11.32 14.65 3.88
C GLN A 11 10.62 13.97 5.07
N SER A 12 10.77 14.53 6.28
CA SER A 12 10.01 14.07 7.44
C SER A 12 8.56 14.54 7.32
N VAL A 13 7.60 13.60 7.39
CA VAL A 13 6.17 13.88 7.26
C VAL A 13 5.51 14.01 8.63
N ALA A 14 5.86 13.11 9.55
CA ALA A 14 5.39 13.08 10.93
C ALA A 14 6.41 12.33 11.79
N PRO A 15 6.29 12.34 13.13
CA PRO A 15 7.15 11.52 13.98
C PRO A 15 7.13 10.06 13.55
N GLY A 16 8.29 9.52 13.16
CA GLY A 16 8.42 8.16 12.66
C GLY A 16 7.92 7.92 11.22
N VAL A 17 7.50 8.95 10.49
CA VAL A 17 7.09 8.84 9.08
C VAL A 17 7.94 9.75 8.21
N ALA A 18 8.57 9.16 7.18
CA ALA A 18 9.36 9.88 6.20
C ALA A 18 8.94 9.50 4.77
N HIS A 19 8.86 10.50 3.90
CA HIS A 19 8.68 10.33 2.47
C HIS A 19 10.03 10.42 1.77
N TYR A 20 10.29 9.45 0.89
CA TYR A 20 11.48 9.42 0.05
C TYR A 20 11.07 9.41 -1.42
N VAL A 21 11.81 10.14 -2.24
CA VAL A 21 11.77 10.03 -3.70
C VAL A 21 13.10 9.43 -4.15
N VAL A 22 13.04 8.27 -4.77
CA VAL A 22 14.19 7.53 -5.29
C VAL A 22 14.16 7.58 -6.81
N ARG A 23 15.24 8.01 -7.43
CA ARG A 23 15.39 8.02 -8.89
C ARG A 23 16.52 7.11 -9.33
N SER A 24 16.26 6.35 -10.38
CA SER A 24 17.24 5.49 -11.02
C SER A 24 17.19 5.64 -12.53
N PRO A 25 18.29 6.03 -13.20
CA PRO A 25 18.34 6.14 -14.66
C PRO A 25 18.35 4.79 -15.36
N GLN A 26 18.67 3.71 -14.67
CA GLN A 26 18.78 2.37 -15.27
C GLN A 26 17.43 1.74 -15.56
N GLY A 27 16.33 2.25 -14.93
CA GLY A 27 14.98 1.77 -15.11
C GLY A 27 14.25 2.30 -16.36
N PRO A 28 14.16 3.59 -16.70
CA PRO A 28 14.22 4.73 -15.79
C PRO A 28 13.05 4.68 -14.77
N TRP A 29 13.34 5.01 -13.52
CA TRP A 29 12.35 4.90 -12.44
C TRP A 29 12.29 6.15 -11.56
N THR A 30 11.09 6.58 -11.25
CA THR A 30 10.76 7.44 -10.11
C THR A 30 9.93 6.61 -9.13
N ILE A 31 10.42 6.47 -7.91
CA ILE A 31 9.84 5.64 -6.87
C ILE A 31 9.58 6.52 -5.66
N ASN A 32 8.37 6.49 -5.15
CA ASN A 32 7.99 7.15 -3.90
C ASN A 32 7.87 6.11 -2.80
N VAL A 33 8.40 6.39 -1.63
CA VAL A 33 8.39 5.51 -0.46
C VAL A 33 7.91 6.29 0.76
N LEU A 34 6.87 5.81 1.43
CA LEU A 34 6.58 6.18 2.81
C LEU A 34 7.17 5.11 3.72
N SER A 35 8.16 5.49 4.52
CA SER A 35 8.71 4.66 5.59
C SER A 35 8.04 5.00 6.90
N VAL A 36 7.37 4.04 7.51
CA VAL A 36 6.51 4.22 8.68
C VAL A 36 7.04 3.39 9.83
N ASP A 37 7.41 4.04 10.92
CA ASP A 37 7.77 3.43 12.19
C ASP A 37 6.51 3.28 13.03
N LEU A 38 6.03 2.05 13.20
CA LEU A 38 4.80 1.73 13.93
C LEU A 38 4.96 1.86 15.45
N ASP A 39 6.20 1.92 15.97
CA ASP A 39 6.45 2.16 17.41
C ASP A 39 6.31 3.64 17.79
N ARG A 40 6.08 4.53 16.81
CA ARG A 40 5.93 5.97 17.00
C ARG A 40 4.49 6.44 16.91
N CYS A 41 3.55 5.68 17.48
CA CYS A 41 2.11 5.96 17.41
C CYS A 41 1.57 6.06 15.96
N ASN A 42 2.17 5.39 15.01
CA ASN A 42 1.64 5.34 13.66
C ASN A 42 0.88 4.03 13.50
N VAL A 43 -0.33 4.12 12.98
CA VAL A 43 -1.19 2.98 12.68
C VAL A 43 -1.57 2.99 11.21
N ALA A 44 -1.79 1.81 10.64
CA ALA A 44 -2.31 1.66 9.31
C ALA A 44 -3.80 1.34 9.39
N GLU A 45 -4.61 2.02 8.60
CA GLU A 45 -6.05 1.86 8.53
C GLU A 45 -6.49 1.59 7.10
N ALA A 46 -7.30 0.55 6.89
CA ALA A 46 -7.98 0.32 5.62
C ALA A 46 -9.12 1.34 5.47
N VAL A 47 -9.26 1.92 4.28
CA VAL A 47 -10.22 3.01 4.07
C VAL A 47 -11.14 2.66 2.91
N LYS A 48 -12.44 2.80 3.17
CA LYS A 48 -13.50 2.65 2.19
C LYS A 48 -14.42 3.88 2.23
N GLY A 49 -14.87 4.36 1.09
CA GLY A 49 -15.70 5.57 1.01
C GLY A 49 -17.15 5.39 1.46
N SER A 50 -17.57 4.15 1.79
CA SER A 50 -18.90 3.83 2.30
C SER A 50 -18.86 2.53 3.10
N ASP A 51 -19.91 2.25 3.86
CA ASP A 51 -20.10 0.98 4.59
C ASP A 51 -20.40 -0.23 3.69
N SER A 52 -20.50 -0.02 2.40
CA SER A 52 -20.70 -1.05 1.38
C SER A 52 -19.39 -1.47 0.75
N ALA A 53 -19.28 -2.74 0.33
CA ALA A 53 -18.16 -3.20 -0.49
C ALA A 53 -18.09 -2.47 -1.84
N ALA A 54 -19.23 -2.04 -2.39
CA ALA A 54 -19.29 -1.28 -3.65
C ALA A 54 -18.89 0.20 -3.47
N GLY A 55 -18.54 0.83 -4.59
CA GLY A 55 -18.16 2.24 -4.65
C GLY A 55 -16.69 2.44 -5.00
N ARG A 56 -16.41 3.47 -5.82
CA ARG A 56 -15.07 3.87 -6.23
C ARG A 56 -14.83 5.33 -5.91
N TYR A 57 -13.70 5.59 -5.29
CA TYR A 57 -13.30 6.93 -4.84
C TYR A 57 -11.84 7.17 -5.18
N ARG A 58 -11.43 8.42 -5.34
CA ARG A 58 -10.00 8.76 -5.44
C ARG A 58 -9.32 8.45 -4.12
N THR A 59 -8.10 7.95 -4.13
CA THR A 59 -7.28 7.74 -2.92
C THR A 59 -7.18 9.03 -2.12
N THR A 60 -6.98 10.17 -2.80
CA THR A 60 -6.99 11.50 -2.15
C THR A 60 -8.30 11.80 -1.42
N ALA A 61 -9.44 11.43 -2.00
CA ALA A 61 -10.76 11.64 -1.39
C ALA A 61 -10.99 10.72 -0.19
N LEU A 62 -10.58 9.44 -0.28
CA LEU A 62 -10.66 8.48 0.82
C LEU A 62 -9.84 8.97 2.03
N LEU A 63 -8.59 9.36 1.79
CA LEU A 63 -7.72 9.86 2.85
C LEU A 63 -8.21 11.20 3.42
N ALA A 64 -8.74 12.09 2.57
CA ALA A 64 -9.31 13.36 3.03
C ALA A 64 -10.57 13.17 3.87
N GLN A 65 -11.41 12.19 3.55
CA GLN A 65 -12.56 11.82 4.38
C GLN A 65 -12.10 11.33 5.76
N LEU A 66 -11.11 10.43 5.82
CA LEU A 66 -10.54 9.97 7.09
C LEU A 66 -9.91 11.14 7.86
N ALA A 67 -9.27 12.07 7.18
CA ALA A 67 -8.61 13.24 7.79
C ALA A 67 -9.58 14.24 8.45
N THR A 68 -10.88 14.08 8.29
CA THR A 68 -11.89 14.90 9.01
C THR A 68 -11.95 14.60 10.50
N HIS A 69 -11.50 13.42 10.92
CA HIS A 69 -11.54 12.96 12.33
C HIS A 69 -10.25 12.29 12.79
N GLU A 70 -9.29 12.05 11.86
CA GLU A 70 -8.02 11.42 12.14
C GLU A 70 -6.85 12.26 11.63
N LYS A 71 -5.68 12.14 12.27
CA LYS A 71 -4.46 12.76 11.78
C LYS A 71 -3.81 11.89 10.70
N VAL A 72 -4.36 11.90 9.50
CA VAL A 72 -3.81 11.20 8.35
C VAL A 72 -2.48 11.83 7.94
N VAL A 73 -1.43 11.03 7.84
CA VAL A 73 -0.08 11.47 7.43
C VAL A 73 0.32 10.95 6.05
N GLY A 74 -0.42 10.00 5.49
CA GLY A 74 -0.26 9.53 4.13
C GLY A 74 -0.97 8.22 3.87
N GLY A 75 -0.75 7.64 2.69
CA GLY A 75 -1.31 6.36 2.30
C GLY A 75 -1.20 6.08 0.81
N VAL A 76 -1.71 4.93 0.40
CA VAL A 76 -1.71 4.46 -0.99
C VAL A 76 -3.06 3.82 -1.34
N ASN A 77 -3.34 3.66 -2.65
CA ASN A 77 -4.44 2.81 -3.09
C ASN A 77 -4.25 1.36 -2.61
N GLY A 78 -5.34 0.64 -2.44
CA GLY A 78 -5.35 -0.72 -1.88
C GLY A 78 -5.47 -1.84 -2.90
N ASP A 79 -6.49 -2.70 -2.71
CA ASP A 79 -6.69 -3.92 -3.47
C ASP A 79 -7.09 -3.70 -4.93
N PHE A 80 -6.92 -4.74 -5.72
CA PHE A 80 -7.61 -4.89 -7.00
C PHE A 80 -9.13 -4.85 -6.76
N PHE A 81 -9.88 -4.31 -7.70
CA PHE A 81 -11.31 -4.15 -7.55
C PHE A 81 -12.07 -4.50 -8.84
N VAL A 82 -13.37 -4.80 -8.68
CA VAL A 82 -14.28 -5.04 -9.81
C VAL A 82 -14.57 -3.70 -10.48
N LEU A 83 -14.23 -3.55 -11.75
CA LEU A 83 -14.39 -2.28 -12.49
C LEU A 83 -15.84 -1.78 -12.53
N LYS A 84 -16.81 -2.69 -12.48
CA LYS A 84 -18.25 -2.36 -12.59
C LYS A 84 -18.75 -1.58 -11.38
N ASP A 85 -18.38 -2.00 -10.18
CA ASP A 85 -18.94 -1.49 -8.93
C ASP A 85 -17.92 -1.04 -7.90
N GLY A 86 -16.62 -1.33 -8.12
CA GLY A 86 -15.54 -0.94 -7.23
C GLY A 86 -15.39 -1.83 -5.99
N ALA A 87 -16.07 -2.99 -5.95
CA ALA A 87 -15.89 -3.93 -4.86
C ALA A 87 -14.45 -4.48 -4.87
N PRO A 88 -13.72 -4.49 -3.74
CA PRO A 88 -12.42 -5.14 -3.62
C PRO A 88 -12.51 -6.62 -4.00
N THR A 89 -11.47 -7.15 -4.63
CA THR A 89 -11.50 -8.55 -5.12
C THR A 89 -11.13 -9.56 -4.05
N ASN A 90 -10.60 -9.14 -2.91
CA ASN A 90 -10.18 -10.01 -1.82
C ASN A 90 -10.66 -9.46 -0.47
N LEU A 91 -10.16 -10.01 0.63
CA LEU A 91 -10.51 -9.61 1.99
C LEU A 91 -10.26 -8.11 2.21
N LEU A 92 -11.32 -7.41 2.60
CA LEU A 92 -11.25 -6.06 3.15
C LEU A 92 -11.86 -6.08 4.56
N VAL A 93 -11.07 -5.67 5.55
CA VAL A 93 -11.53 -5.44 6.92
C VAL A 93 -11.21 -4.00 7.30
N VAL A 94 -12.20 -3.30 7.84
CA VAL A 94 -12.10 -1.91 8.31
C VAL A 94 -12.60 -1.86 9.75
N ASN A 95 -11.75 -1.46 10.68
CA ASN A 95 -12.08 -1.41 12.12
C ASN A 95 -12.68 -2.73 12.65
N GLY A 96 -12.07 -3.87 12.31
CA GLY A 96 -12.53 -5.20 12.66
C GLY A 96 -13.79 -5.68 11.94
N ARG A 97 -14.38 -4.88 11.06
CA ARG A 97 -15.57 -5.26 10.28
C ARG A 97 -15.18 -5.76 8.90
N MET A 98 -15.48 -7.01 8.60
CA MET A 98 -15.30 -7.59 7.27
C MET A 98 -16.31 -6.99 6.28
N LEU A 99 -15.82 -6.32 5.24
CA LEU A 99 -16.63 -5.75 4.16
C LEU A 99 -16.64 -6.65 2.93
N THR A 100 -15.51 -7.34 2.66
CA THR A 100 -15.38 -8.31 1.56
C THR A 100 -14.74 -9.58 2.11
N PRO A 101 -15.26 -10.78 1.77
CA PRO A 101 -14.72 -12.03 2.28
C PRO A 101 -13.37 -12.38 1.61
N PRO A 102 -12.56 -13.26 2.25
CA PRO A 102 -11.32 -13.75 1.65
C PRO A 102 -11.61 -14.64 0.43
N ASN A 103 -10.71 -14.61 -0.54
CA ASN A 103 -10.76 -15.43 -1.75
C ASN A 103 -9.57 -16.41 -1.88
N GLY A 104 -8.81 -16.60 -0.79
CA GLY A 104 -7.62 -17.44 -0.74
C GLY A 104 -6.34 -16.79 -1.27
N LYS A 105 -6.41 -15.52 -1.71
CA LYS A 105 -5.23 -14.74 -2.09
C LYS A 105 -4.66 -14.01 -0.86
N PRO A 106 -3.35 -13.63 -0.90
CA PRO A 106 -2.75 -12.92 0.20
C PRO A 106 -3.37 -11.54 0.45
N VAL A 107 -3.25 -11.08 1.68
CA VAL A 107 -3.63 -9.75 2.13
C VAL A 107 -2.52 -9.17 3.02
N LEU A 108 -2.44 -7.86 3.10
CA LEU A 108 -1.77 -7.15 4.17
C LEU A 108 -2.81 -6.92 5.27
N ALA A 109 -2.59 -7.50 6.45
CA ALA A 109 -3.50 -7.42 7.59
C ALA A 109 -2.77 -6.90 8.81
N PHE A 110 -3.52 -6.27 9.71
CA PHE A 110 -3.02 -5.77 11.00
C PHE A 110 -3.85 -6.41 12.11
N ASP A 111 -3.19 -7.03 13.07
CA ASP A 111 -3.85 -7.61 14.23
C ASP A 111 -4.31 -6.54 15.24
N SER A 112 -4.90 -6.95 16.35
CA SER A 112 -5.38 -6.05 17.41
C SER A 112 -4.28 -5.25 18.10
N ALA A 113 -3.01 -5.67 17.98
CA ALA A 113 -1.84 -4.94 18.45
C ALA A 113 -1.24 -4.01 17.37
N GLY A 114 -1.85 -3.95 16.16
CA GLY A 114 -1.37 -3.18 15.03
C GLY A 114 -0.12 -3.77 14.38
N VAL A 115 0.17 -5.06 14.62
CA VAL A 115 1.30 -5.75 13.99
C VAL A 115 0.90 -6.15 12.56
N PRO A 116 1.72 -5.80 11.55
CA PRO A 116 1.43 -6.15 10.16
C PRO A 116 1.81 -7.60 9.85
N HIS A 117 0.96 -8.26 9.06
CA HIS A 117 1.12 -9.62 8.55
C HIS A 117 0.80 -9.66 7.06
N ILE A 118 1.52 -10.46 6.27
CA ILE A 118 1.20 -10.75 4.87
C ILE A 118 0.94 -12.25 4.77
N LEU A 119 -0.34 -12.64 4.61
CA LEU A 119 -0.78 -14.03 4.52
C LEU A 119 -2.14 -14.14 3.84
N ALA A 120 -2.55 -15.36 3.51
CA ALA A 120 -3.93 -15.63 3.07
C ALA A 120 -4.83 -15.94 4.27
N PHE A 121 -6.08 -15.54 4.16
CA PHE A 121 -7.12 -15.85 5.15
C PHE A 121 -8.11 -16.87 4.57
N THR A 122 -8.74 -17.62 5.46
CA THR A 122 -9.90 -18.45 5.18
C THR A 122 -11.06 -18.06 6.09
N LEU A 123 -12.27 -18.38 5.67
CA LEU A 123 -13.46 -18.19 6.49
C LEU A 123 -13.95 -19.58 6.94
N SER A 124 -13.89 -19.86 8.24
CA SER A 124 -14.36 -21.11 8.84
C SER A 124 -15.40 -20.78 9.93
N ASP A 125 -16.61 -21.34 9.80
CA ASP A 125 -17.72 -21.11 10.74
C ASP A 125 -17.99 -19.61 11.00
N GLY A 126 -17.88 -18.78 9.94
CA GLY A 126 -18.09 -17.33 10.02
C GLY A 126 -16.95 -16.55 10.67
N ARG A 127 -15.81 -17.20 10.97
CA ARG A 127 -14.63 -16.59 11.59
C ARG A 127 -13.47 -16.56 10.59
N LEU A 128 -12.74 -15.46 10.60
CA LEU A 128 -11.49 -15.34 9.86
C LEU A 128 -10.36 -16.10 10.55
N GLU A 129 -9.65 -16.91 9.78
CA GLU A 129 -8.50 -17.67 10.26
C GLU A 129 -7.24 -17.24 9.46
N PRO A 130 -6.05 -17.16 10.08
CA PRO A 130 -5.68 -17.67 11.41
C PRO A 130 -6.00 -16.73 12.59
N PHE A 131 -6.45 -15.50 12.35
CA PHE A 131 -6.87 -14.56 13.38
C PHE A 131 -7.90 -13.57 12.81
N HIS A 132 -8.55 -12.78 13.67
CA HIS A 132 -9.45 -11.70 13.24
C HIS A 132 -8.65 -10.39 13.14
N PRO A 133 -8.39 -9.86 11.93
CA PRO A 133 -7.66 -8.61 11.78
C PRO A 133 -8.53 -7.40 12.12
N MET A 134 -7.91 -6.34 12.63
CA MET A 134 -8.55 -5.03 12.76
C MET A 134 -8.62 -4.31 11.42
N GLU A 135 -7.55 -4.40 10.65
CA GLU A 135 -7.45 -3.84 9.30
C GLU A 135 -6.90 -4.89 8.35
N ALA A 136 -7.45 -4.97 7.14
CA ALA A 136 -6.90 -5.82 6.09
C ALA A 136 -7.22 -5.25 4.72
N VAL A 137 -6.23 -5.26 3.82
CA VAL A 137 -6.34 -4.86 2.42
C VAL A 137 -5.77 -5.97 1.55
N GLY A 138 -6.55 -6.44 0.58
CA GLY A 138 -6.12 -7.46 -0.36
C GLY A 138 -4.95 -7.03 -1.23
N GLY A 139 -4.22 -8.01 -1.76
CA GLY A 139 -3.13 -7.78 -2.70
C GLY A 139 -2.67 -9.08 -3.34
N ARG A 140 -1.90 -9.00 -4.41
CA ARG A 140 -1.28 -10.17 -5.06
C ARG A 140 -0.29 -9.79 -6.15
N PRO A 141 0.71 -10.65 -6.37
CA PRO A 141 1.13 -11.72 -5.50
C PRO A 141 1.94 -11.20 -4.30
N ILE A 142 2.37 -12.12 -3.41
CA ILE A 142 3.51 -11.86 -2.53
C ILE A 142 4.73 -11.68 -3.44
N ILE A 143 5.53 -10.65 -3.20
CA ILE A 143 6.72 -10.34 -4.03
C ILE A 143 8.03 -10.58 -3.29
N VAL A 144 7.99 -10.53 -1.96
CA VAL A 144 9.09 -10.90 -1.06
C VAL A 144 8.51 -11.74 0.06
N SER A 145 9.14 -12.85 0.36
CA SER A 145 8.83 -13.73 1.48
C SER A 145 10.12 -14.14 2.18
N ASP A 146 10.16 -13.95 3.49
CA ASP A 146 11.32 -14.25 4.33
C ASP A 146 12.66 -13.74 3.75
N SER A 147 12.67 -12.50 3.32
CA SER A 147 13.86 -11.82 2.75
C SER A 147 14.39 -12.42 1.45
N ALA A 148 13.53 -13.08 0.67
CA ALA A 148 13.83 -13.56 -0.66
C ALA A 148 12.70 -13.15 -1.64
N ILE A 149 13.03 -13.01 -2.93
CA ILE A 149 11.99 -12.79 -3.96
C ILE A 149 11.12 -14.03 -4.03
N ASP A 150 9.82 -13.87 -3.89
CA ASP A 150 8.85 -14.96 -3.96
C ASP A 150 8.69 -15.47 -5.40
N GLY A 151 8.57 -16.79 -5.57
CA GLY A 151 8.39 -17.40 -6.88
C GLY A 151 7.09 -17.04 -7.58
N ALA A 152 6.09 -16.56 -6.84
CA ALA A 152 4.81 -16.09 -7.38
C ALA A 152 4.96 -14.92 -8.34
N VAL A 153 6.05 -14.14 -8.28
CA VAL A 153 6.32 -13.04 -9.22
C VAL A 153 6.44 -13.50 -10.67
N ASP A 154 6.81 -14.76 -10.89
CA ASP A 154 6.97 -15.34 -12.24
C ASP A 154 5.80 -16.23 -12.65
N THR A 155 5.06 -16.79 -11.68
CA THR A 155 4.05 -17.83 -11.90
C THR A 155 2.62 -17.30 -11.83
N GLU A 156 2.40 -16.11 -11.26
CA GLU A 156 1.07 -15.49 -11.27
C GLU A 156 0.57 -15.28 -12.70
N GLY A 157 -0.64 -15.75 -13.00
CA GLY A 157 -1.16 -15.88 -14.37
C GLY A 157 -1.47 -14.58 -15.11
N ASN A 158 -1.33 -13.41 -14.47
CA ASN A 158 -1.60 -12.12 -15.10
C ASN A 158 -0.37 -11.64 -15.91
N PRO A 159 -0.44 -11.55 -17.26
CA PRO A 159 0.66 -11.08 -18.10
C PRO A 159 1.20 -9.70 -17.69
N GLY A 160 0.34 -8.79 -17.24
CA GLY A 160 0.71 -7.45 -16.79
C GLY A 160 1.67 -7.44 -15.58
N PHE A 161 1.82 -8.57 -14.86
CA PHE A 161 2.78 -8.67 -13.77
C PHE A 161 4.23 -8.86 -14.25
N ARG A 162 4.42 -9.39 -15.46
CA ARG A 162 5.74 -9.57 -16.09
C ARG A 162 6.18 -8.35 -16.89
N GLU A 163 5.27 -7.44 -17.18
CA GLU A 163 5.54 -6.20 -17.89
C GLU A 163 5.89 -5.08 -16.92
N ARG A 164 6.63 -4.09 -17.41
CA ARG A 164 6.86 -2.86 -16.66
C ARG A 164 5.59 -2.01 -16.66
N ASN A 165 5.06 -1.76 -15.48
CA ASN A 165 3.86 -0.97 -15.24
C ASN A 165 4.07 -0.08 -14.00
N PRO A 166 3.26 0.99 -13.81
CA PRO A 166 3.15 1.63 -12.51
C PRO A 166 2.79 0.60 -11.45
N ARG A 167 3.38 0.69 -10.26
CA ARG A 167 3.19 -0.29 -9.18
C ARG A 167 2.88 0.38 -7.87
N THR A 168 2.08 -0.32 -7.06
CA THR A 168 1.90 -0.04 -5.65
C THR A 168 2.25 -1.29 -4.86
N ALA A 169 2.98 -1.14 -3.77
CA ALA A 169 3.36 -2.26 -2.91
C ALA A 169 3.42 -1.83 -1.44
N ALA A 170 3.28 -2.82 -0.57
CA ALA A 170 3.55 -2.68 0.84
C ALA A 170 4.57 -3.72 1.29
N GLY A 171 5.48 -3.34 2.20
CA GLY A 171 6.51 -4.22 2.73
C GLY A 171 6.69 -4.07 4.23
N ILE A 172 6.97 -5.17 4.90
CA ILE A 172 7.22 -5.27 6.33
C ILE A 172 8.71 -5.50 6.51
N ALA A 173 9.41 -4.61 7.22
CA ALA A 173 10.83 -4.79 7.54
C ALA A 173 11.06 -5.94 8.52
N ARG A 174 12.31 -6.40 8.62
CA ARG A 174 12.74 -7.31 9.69
C ARG A 174 12.42 -6.70 11.05
N GLY A 175 11.84 -7.49 11.95
CA GLY A 175 11.36 -7.00 13.26
C GLY A 175 9.90 -6.57 13.27
N GLY A 176 9.22 -6.47 12.12
CA GLY A 176 7.76 -6.32 12.04
C GLY A 176 7.21 -4.94 12.45
N ARG A 177 8.07 -3.97 12.83
CA ARG A 177 7.62 -2.66 13.35
C ARG A 177 7.85 -1.49 12.40
N ARG A 178 8.34 -1.76 11.19
CA ARG A 178 8.47 -0.78 10.12
C ARG A 178 7.74 -1.24 8.88
N LEU A 179 6.85 -0.38 8.40
CA LEU A 179 6.08 -0.58 7.17
C LEU A 179 6.65 0.33 6.07
N TYR A 180 6.77 -0.20 4.87
CA TYR A 180 7.06 0.55 3.66
C TYR A 180 5.85 0.55 2.75
N LEU A 181 5.35 1.71 2.36
CA LEU A 181 4.40 1.86 1.26
C LEU A 181 5.17 2.44 0.08
N VAL A 182 5.03 1.82 -1.08
CA VAL A 182 5.84 2.13 -2.26
C VAL A 182 4.94 2.34 -3.47
N THR A 183 5.18 3.40 -4.24
CA THR A 183 4.64 3.56 -5.58
C THR A 183 5.77 3.78 -6.58
N VAL A 184 5.63 3.19 -7.76
CA VAL A 184 6.54 3.34 -8.89
C VAL A 184 5.77 3.95 -10.05
N ASP A 185 6.24 5.09 -10.56
CA ASP A 185 5.67 5.72 -11.75
C ASP A 185 5.96 4.89 -13.00
N GLY A 186 5.12 4.98 -14.00
CA GLY A 186 5.32 4.22 -15.23
C GLY A 186 4.42 4.67 -16.38
N ARG A 187 4.55 3.99 -17.53
CA ARG A 187 3.85 4.30 -18.78
C ARG A 187 4.23 5.64 -19.39
N GLU A 188 5.40 6.15 -19.05
CA GLU A 188 5.94 7.39 -19.54
C GLU A 188 7.37 7.19 -20.04
N TYR A 189 7.85 8.05 -20.95
CA TYR A 189 9.20 7.97 -21.50
C TYR A 189 10.30 8.00 -20.44
N GLN A 190 10.10 8.81 -19.38
CA GLN A 190 11.06 8.96 -18.28
C GLN A 190 10.78 8.05 -17.10
N ASN A 191 9.67 7.30 -17.12
CA ASN A 191 9.24 6.40 -16.06
C ASN A 191 8.68 5.11 -16.67
N ALA A 192 9.54 4.11 -16.78
CA ALA A 192 9.18 2.85 -17.46
C ALA A 192 8.20 1.98 -16.62
N GLY A 193 8.14 2.20 -15.30
CA GLY A 193 7.52 1.28 -14.37
C GLY A 193 8.41 0.07 -14.07
N MET A 194 7.90 -0.88 -13.32
CA MET A 194 8.61 -2.08 -12.90
C MET A 194 7.83 -3.36 -13.22
N THR A 195 8.55 -4.43 -13.54
CA THR A 195 8.06 -5.81 -13.38
C THR A 195 7.94 -6.11 -11.88
N LEU A 196 7.20 -7.16 -11.51
CA LEU A 196 7.12 -7.54 -10.09
C LEU A 196 8.47 -8.04 -9.54
N ARG A 197 9.32 -8.62 -10.38
CA ARG A 197 10.67 -9.05 -9.97
C ARG A 197 11.56 -7.84 -9.65
N GLU A 198 11.50 -6.79 -10.46
CA GLU A 198 12.22 -5.53 -10.21
C GLU A 198 11.71 -4.86 -8.93
N LEU A 199 10.39 -4.84 -8.73
CA LEU A 199 9.77 -4.32 -7.52
C LEU A 199 10.19 -5.12 -6.27
N GLY A 200 10.19 -6.46 -6.35
CA GLY A 200 10.69 -7.34 -5.27
C GLY A 200 12.15 -7.06 -4.93
N ALA A 201 13.01 -6.88 -5.94
CA ALA A 201 14.42 -6.50 -5.72
C ALA A 201 14.55 -5.13 -5.02
N PHE A 202 13.69 -4.16 -5.36
CA PHE A 202 13.65 -2.86 -4.69
C PHE A 202 13.19 -3.00 -3.23
N MET A 203 12.12 -3.77 -2.98
CA MET A 203 11.62 -4.01 -1.61
C MET A 203 12.67 -4.69 -0.72
N LEU A 204 13.43 -5.65 -1.27
CA LEU A 204 14.57 -6.24 -0.55
C LEU A 204 15.66 -5.21 -0.24
N ALA A 205 15.97 -4.31 -1.20
CA ALA A 205 16.96 -3.25 -0.99
C ALA A 205 16.51 -2.24 0.07
N LEU A 206 15.20 -2.03 0.26
CA LEU A 206 14.63 -1.26 1.38
C LEU A 206 14.75 -1.97 2.73
N GLY A 207 15.02 -3.29 2.74
CA GLY A 207 15.08 -4.09 3.96
C GLY A 207 13.76 -4.78 4.33
N SER A 208 12.85 -4.95 3.38
CA SER A 208 11.64 -5.73 3.60
C SER A 208 11.98 -7.20 3.82
N ARG A 209 11.41 -7.80 4.87
CA ARG A 209 11.37 -9.25 5.07
C ARG A 209 10.27 -9.86 4.22
N ASP A 210 9.09 -9.26 4.24
CA ASP A 210 7.93 -9.66 3.47
C ASP A 210 7.39 -8.47 2.69
N ALA A 211 6.86 -8.67 1.48
CA ALA A 211 6.23 -7.63 0.70
C ALA A 211 5.14 -8.18 -0.23
N ILE A 212 4.11 -7.38 -0.44
CA ILE A 212 2.96 -7.70 -1.27
C ILE A 212 2.74 -6.62 -2.33
N ASN A 213 2.38 -7.03 -3.54
CA ASN A 213 1.92 -6.13 -4.58
C ASN A 213 0.44 -5.79 -4.38
N LEU A 214 0.12 -4.51 -4.45
CA LEU A 214 -1.24 -3.97 -4.44
C LEU A 214 -1.69 -3.64 -5.87
N ASP A 215 -2.88 -3.03 -6.03
CA ASP A 215 -3.33 -2.64 -7.37
C ASP A 215 -2.42 -1.56 -7.96
N GLY A 216 -2.06 -1.77 -9.21
CA GLY A 216 -1.10 -0.95 -9.95
C GLY A 216 -1.70 -0.23 -11.16
N GLY A 217 -0.83 0.09 -12.12
CA GLY A 217 -1.24 0.77 -13.34
C GLY A 217 -1.84 2.14 -13.05
N GLY A 218 -3.00 2.44 -13.62
CA GLY A 218 -3.68 3.72 -13.41
C GLY A 218 -4.18 3.96 -11.98
N SER A 219 -4.28 2.90 -11.16
CA SER A 219 -4.67 2.99 -9.75
C SER A 219 -3.54 3.47 -8.85
N THR A 220 -2.27 3.34 -9.31
CA THR A 220 -1.08 3.70 -8.52
C THR A 220 -1.14 5.14 -8.06
N THR A 221 -1.37 5.34 -6.76
CA THR A 221 -1.46 6.67 -6.13
C THR A 221 -0.91 6.60 -4.71
N MET A 222 0.06 7.45 -4.41
CA MET A 222 0.53 7.73 -3.06
C MET A 222 0.15 9.14 -2.67
N VAL A 223 -0.38 9.29 -1.47
CA VAL A 223 -0.71 10.59 -0.86
C VAL A 223 0.10 10.76 0.42
N TYR A 224 0.56 11.96 0.70
CA TYR A 224 1.25 12.27 1.95
C TYR A 224 0.86 13.65 2.46
N ALA A 225 0.96 13.87 3.77
CA ALA A 225 0.78 15.16 4.39
C ALA A 225 2.06 15.98 4.16
N ASP A 226 2.02 16.93 3.22
CA ASP A 226 3.18 17.72 2.82
C ASP A 226 3.51 18.77 3.91
N PRO A 227 4.66 18.66 4.59
CA PRO A 227 5.07 19.60 5.63
C PRO A 227 5.24 21.03 5.10
N ASP A 228 5.68 21.19 3.84
CA ASP A 228 5.87 22.50 3.20
C ASP A 228 4.55 23.17 2.84
N SER A 229 3.45 22.43 2.94
CA SER A 229 2.09 22.89 2.68
C SER A 229 1.19 22.82 3.93
N ALA A 230 1.77 23.01 5.11
CA ALA A 230 1.07 22.92 6.41
C ALA A 230 0.35 21.57 6.63
N GLY A 231 0.94 20.49 6.16
CA GLY A 231 0.41 19.14 6.32
C GLY A 231 -0.79 18.81 5.42
N ARG A 232 -1.06 19.61 4.38
CA ARG A 232 -2.12 19.28 3.41
C ARG A 232 -1.77 17.99 2.66
N LEU A 233 -2.77 17.14 2.46
CA LEU A 233 -2.64 15.91 1.69
C LEU A 233 -2.39 16.23 0.21
N ARG A 234 -1.30 15.67 -0.34
CA ARG A 234 -0.88 15.84 -1.74
C ARG A 234 -0.50 14.50 -2.34
N ILE A 235 -0.70 14.36 -3.65
CA ILE A 235 -0.21 13.21 -4.40
C ILE A 235 1.32 13.32 -4.53
N ALA A 236 2.03 12.23 -4.19
CA ALA A 236 3.48 12.15 -4.24
C ALA A 236 4.01 11.70 -5.61
N ASN A 237 3.29 10.78 -6.25
CA ASN A 237 3.65 10.16 -7.53
C ASN A 237 2.93 10.83 -8.72
N HIS A 238 3.19 10.36 -9.94
CA HIS A 238 2.50 10.80 -11.15
C HIS A 238 1.50 9.71 -11.62
N PRO A 239 0.16 9.88 -11.38
CA PRO A 239 -0.84 8.93 -11.85
C PRO A 239 -0.84 8.80 -13.37
N SER A 240 -0.79 7.58 -13.90
CA SER A 240 -0.54 7.31 -15.32
C SER A 240 -1.77 7.41 -16.23
N ASP A 241 -2.97 7.55 -15.69
CA ASP A 241 -4.19 7.72 -16.49
C ASP A 241 -4.30 9.16 -17.02
N LYS A 242 -4.76 9.34 -18.25
CA LYS A 242 -4.91 10.68 -18.89
C LYS A 242 -5.78 11.65 -18.09
N GLY A 243 -6.70 11.14 -17.26
CA GLY A 243 -7.55 11.92 -16.36
C GLY A 243 -6.92 12.20 -14.98
N GLY A 244 -5.66 11.84 -14.78
CA GLY A 244 -4.98 11.89 -13.49
C GLY A 244 -5.36 10.70 -12.58
N GLU A 245 -5.56 10.95 -11.31
CA GLU A 245 -5.87 9.93 -10.30
C GLU A 245 -7.15 9.15 -10.64
N ARG A 246 -7.02 7.82 -10.71
CA ARG A 246 -8.15 6.90 -10.91
C ARG A 246 -8.96 6.73 -9.63
N THR A 247 -10.27 6.50 -9.77
CA THR A 247 -11.10 6.04 -8.67
C THR A 247 -10.87 4.55 -8.41
N VAL A 248 -10.63 4.17 -7.16
CA VAL A 248 -10.28 2.82 -6.68
C VAL A 248 -11.30 2.30 -5.67
N GLY A 249 -11.24 1.01 -5.36
CA GLY A 249 -12.16 0.36 -4.42
C GLY A 249 -11.91 0.73 -2.96
N ASP A 250 -10.66 0.80 -2.57
CA ASP A 250 -10.21 1.06 -1.20
C ASP A 250 -8.81 1.68 -1.19
N ALA A 251 -8.34 2.05 -0.02
CA ALA A 251 -7.00 2.59 0.23
C ALA A 251 -6.45 2.07 1.56
N LEU A 252 -5.14 2.18 1.74
CA LEU A 252 -4.45 2.01 3.01
C LEU A 252 -3.90 3.36 3.45
N ALA A 253 -4.39 3.88 4.56
CA ALA A 253 -3.95 5.13 5.16
C ALA A 253 -2.96 4.88 6.31
N ILE A 254 -2.10 5.85 6.57
CA ILE A 254 -1.27 5.95 7.77
C ILE A 254 -1.78 7.11 8.60
N VAL A 255 -2.09 6.82 9.86
CA VAL A 255 -2.62 7.76 10.84
C VAL A 255 -1.62 7.91 11.98
N HIS A 256 -1.36 9.14 12.41
CA HIS A 256 -0.55 9.41 13.60
C HIS A 256 -1.45 9.55 14.82
N ALA A 257 -1.52 8.49 15.64
CA ALA A 257 -2.51 8.29 16.70
C ALA A 257 -2.00 8.65 18.11
N CYS A 258 -0.86 9.37 18.24
CA CYS A 258 -0.39 9.82 19.57
C CYS A 258 -1.44 10.68 20.27
N GLY A 259 -1.80 10.32 21.50
CA GLY A 259 -2.80 11.03 22.29
C GLY A 259 -4.24 10.54 22.11
N ARG A 260 -4.49 9.53 21.29
CA ARG A 260 -5.79 8.83 21.33
C ARG A 260 -5.94 8.16 22.69
N THR A 261 -6.89 8.61 23.49
CA THR A 261 -7.43 7.78 24.59
C THR A 261 -8.26 6.68 23.93
N SER A 262 -7.89 5.43 24.19
CA SER A 262 -8.68 4.26 23.76
C SER A 262 -10.12 4.44 24.26
N GLN A 263 -11.02 4.80 23.37
CA GLN A 263 -12.45 4.65 23.64
C GLN A 263 -12.78 3.18 23.30
N HIS A 264 -12.79 2.35 24.32
CA HIS A 264 -13.33 0.99 24.28
C HIS A 264 -14.83 1.03 24.53
#